data_cc5488f30f0e3bb3c1f3f1bcd2e717f0
#
_entry.id   cc5488f30f0e3bb3c1f3f1bcd2e717f0
#
_cell.length_a   1.000
_cell.length_b   1.000
_cell.length_c   1.000
_cell.angle_alpha   90.00
_cell.angle_beta   90.00
_cell.angle_gamma   90.00
#
_symmetry.space_group_name_H-M   'P 1'
#
loop_
_entity.id
_entity.type
_entity.pdbx_description
1 polymer ?
#
loop_
_entity_poly.entity_id
_entity_poly.type
_entity_poly.pdbx_seq_one_letter_code
_entity_poly.pdbx_strand_id
1 'polypeptide(L)'
;MKTLFAAAVALMICLPSSSRAQDAASVPTFSASLEDTLVLHITRIEKEARLVTLKNAAGDTLSVVCGPEVKNFDLLRVGDRVQTVYKETLSIRVDQSGEMSETTESTSSSAKKGASPAAQFWEKREVKAKITAVDKANGTVDIQTRSGEEFTVIPDEPGNVDKVQVGNFVVVTQTTSRAISVTSPVKKTTTKTSKSTTTKTTTK
;
A
#
# COMPACT_ATOMS: atom_id res chain seq x y z
N MET A 1 -3.67 19.57 -7.92
CA MET A 1 -3.41 18.45 -6.98
C MET A 1 -1.91 18.32 -6.79
N LYS A 2 -1.28 19.29 -6.08
CA LYS A 2 0.19 19.44 -5.99
C LYS A 2 0.76 19.23 -4.58
N THR A 3 0.00 18.65 -3.64
CA THR A 3 0.35 18.75 -2.20
C THR A 3 0.63 17.41 -1.51
N LEU A 4 0.75 16.28 -2.23
CA LEU A 4 0.97 14.96 -1.59
C LEU A 4 2.45 14.54 -1.47
N PHE A 5 3.39 15.26 -2.08
CA PHE A 5 4.80 14.87 -2.05
C PHE A 5 5.57 15.33 -0.80
N ALA A 6 5.09 16.35 -0.11
CA ALA A 6 5.78 16.91 1.06
C ALA A 6 5.60 16.08 2.35
N ALA A 7 4.62 15.19 2.42
CA ALA A 7 4.32 14.43 3.64
C ALA A 7 5.10 13.11 3.78
N ALA A 8 5.69 12.59 2.71
CA ALA A 8 6.34 11.28 2.74
C ALA A 8 7.80 11.29 3.24
N VAL A 9 8.43 12.44 3.37
CA VAL A 9 9.86 12.55 3.72
C VAL A 9 10.12 12.59 5.22
N ALA A 10 9.10 12.79 6.05
CA ALA A 10 9.24 12.92 7.51
C ALA A 10 9.09 11.62 8.32
N LEU A 11 8.99 10.46 7.67
CA LEU A 11 8.87 9.19 8.39
C LEU A 11 10.25 8.63 8.73
N MET A 12 10.74 8.99 9.90
CA MET A 12 11.92 8.45 10.56
C MET A 12 11.59 7.06 11.10
N ILE A 13 11.96 6.00 10.37
CA ILE A 13 11.79 4.61 10.81
C ILE A 13 13.16 4.04 11.17
N CYS A 14 13.39 3.81 12.47
CA CYS A 14 14.49 3.01 12.98
C CYS A 14 14.22 1.53 12.71
N LEU A 15 15.04 0.86 11.90
CA LEU A 15 15.06 -0.59 11.74
C LEU A 15 16.45 -1.16 12.02
N PRO A 16 16.58 -2.34 12.68
CA PRO A 16 17.85 -2.92 13.05
C PRO A 16 18.59 -3.54 11.84
N SER A 17 19.88 -3.27 11.79
CA SER A 17 20.82 -3.71 10.76
C SER A 17 21.13 -5.21 10.87
N SER A 18 20.98 -5.94 9.78
CA SER A 18 21.61 -7.27 9.60
C SER A 18 22.63 -7.16 8.48
N SER A 19 23.90 -7.09 8.84
CA SER A 19 25.04 -7.04 7.92
C SER A 19 25.36 -8.40 7.34
N ARG A 20 25.48 -8.49 6.01
CA ARG A 20 26.33 -9.49 5.34
C ARG A 20 27.04 -8.86 4.16
N ALA A 21 28.37 -9.05 4.16
CA ALA A 21 29.29 -8.53 3.19
C ALA A 21 29.12 -9.17 1.81
N GLN A 22 29.16 -8.34 0.78
CA GLN A 22 29.65 -8.74 -0.55
C GLN A 22 30.19 -7.51 -1.29
N ASP A 23 31.50 -7.53 -1.58
CA ASP A 23 32.21 -6.53 -2.35
C ASP A 23 31.76 -6.54 -3.83
N ALA A 24 30.99 -5.59 -4.18
CA ALA A 24 30.98 -4.87 -5.45
C ALA A 24 30.60 -3.46 -5.04
N ALA A 25 31.21 -2.41 -5.61
CA ALA A 25 30.94 -1.03 -5.26
C ALA A 25 29.41 -0.79 -5.27
N SER A 26 28.76 -1.14 -4.18
CA SER A 26 27.30 -1.13 -4.08
C SER A 26 26.88 0.32 -4.02
N VAL A 27 26.20 0.74 -5.07
CA VAL A 27 25.47 2.00 -5.10
C VAL A 27 24.59 2.07 -3.86
N PRO A 28 24.71 3.09 -3.01
CA PRO A 28 23.88 3.21 -1.82
C PRO A 28 22.40 3.09 -2.19
N THR A 29 21.70 2.16 -1.57
CA THR A 29 20.28 1.94 -1.79
C THR A 29 19.58 1.98 -0.46
N PHE A 30 18.58 2.83 -0.34
CA PHE A 30 17.64 2.87 0.78
C PHE A 30 16.31 2.26 0.34
N SER A 31 15.66 1.50 1.21
CA SER A 31 14.30 1.00 0.96
C SER A 31 13.50 0.97 2.24
N ALA A 32 12.29 1.53 2.20
CA ALA A 32 11.32 1.46 3.27
C ALA A 32 9.99 0.94 2.73
N SER A 33 9.25 0.21 3.56
CA SER A 33 7.91 -0.25 3.21
C SER A 33 6.93 -0.04 4.36
N LEU A 34 5.73 0.38 4.00
CA LEU A 34 4.57 0.48 4.89
C LEU A 34 3.49 -0.44 4.36
N GLU A 35 2.88 -1.23 5.24
CA GLU A 35 1.70 -2.02 4.92
C GLU A 35 0.65 -1.82 6.01
N ASP A 36 -0.57 -1.49 5.60
CA ASP A 36 -1.70 -1.33 6.50
C ASP A 36 -2.91 -2.08 5.98
N THR A 37 -3.67 -2.68 6.89
CA THR A 37 -4.88 -3.45 6.58
C THR A 37 -6.06 -2.91 7.36
N LEU A 38 -7.04 -2.39 6.65
CA LEU A 38 -8.31 -1.95 7.21
C LEU A 38 -9.39 -2.99 6.96
N VAL A 39 -10.09 -3.39 8.02
CA VAL A 39 -11.22 -4.32 7.96
C VAL A 39 -12.49 -3.61 8.41
N LEU A 40 -13.49 -3.61 7.54
CA LEU A 40 -14.79 -2.99 7.76
C LEU A 40 -15.90 -3.99 7.46
N HIS A 41 -17.10 -3.75 7.97
CA HIS A 41 -18.30 -4.52 7.66
C HIS A 41 -19.36 -3.62 7.05
N ILE A 42 -20.05 -4.11 6.03
CA ILE A 42 -21.16 -3.41 5.41
C ILE A 42 -22.35 -3.41 6.37
N THR A 43 -22.82 -2.23 6.74
CA THR A 43 -23.98 -2.06 7.64
C THR A 43 -25.22 -1.57 6.88
N ARG A 44 -25.05 -0.88 5.75
CA ARG A 44 -26.13 -0.36 4.92
C ARG A 44 -25.72 -0.29 3.46
N ILE A 45 -26.64 -0.52 2.55
CA ILE A 45 -26.47 -0.37 1.10
C ILE A 45 -27.68 0.37 0.54
N GLU A 46 -27.42 1.48 -0.14
CA GLU A 46 -28.39 2.23 -0.94
C GLU A 46 -28.08 2.00 -2.42
N LYS A 47 -28.86 1.13 -3.05
CA LYS A 47 -28.54 0.63 -4.40
C LYS A 47 -28.62 1.72 -5.47
N GLU A 48 -29.63 2.59 -5.40
CA GLU A 48 -29.86 3.67 -6.38
C GLU A 48 -28.72 4.69 -6.35
N ALA A 49 -28.29 5.09 -5.15
CA ALA A 49 -27.19 6.01 -4.95
C ALA A 49 -25.81 5.33 -5.01
N ARG A 50 -25.76 3.99 -5.14
CA ARG A 50 -24.56 3.17 -5.01
C ARG A 50 -23.75 3.50 -3.74
N LEU A 51 -24.45 3.87 -2.66
CA LEU A 51 -23.85 4.26 -1.39
C LEU A 51 -23.77 3.04 -0.45
N VAL A 52 -22.61 2.81 0.10
CA VAL A 52 -22.33 1.75 1.08
C VAL A 52 -21.88 2.38 2.38
N THR A 53 -22.53 2.04 3.49
CA THR A 53 -22.07 2.40 4.82
C THR A 53 -21.32 1.23 5.43
N LEU A 54 -20.12 1.52 5.85
CA LEU A 54 -19.14 0.60 6.41
C LEU A 54 -18.93 0.93 7.89
N LYS A 55 -18.62 -0.08 8.71
CA LYS A 55 -18.34 0.07 10.14
C LYS A 55 -17.09 -0.74 10.50
N ASN A 56 -16.19 -0.14 11.28
CA ASN A 56 -15.03 -0.82 11.84
C ASN A 56 -15.35 -1.52 13.18
N ALA A 57 -14.37 -2.22 13.75
CA ALA A 57 -14.52 -2.90 15.04
C ALA A 57 -14.70 -1.93 16.22
N ALA A 58 -14.18 -0.69 16.12
CA ALA A 58 -14.35 0.35 17.13
C ALA A 58 -15.74 1.00 17.13
N GLY A 59 -16.50 0.78 16.06
CA GLY A 59 -17.85 1.33 15.92
C GLY A 59 -17.92 2.56 14.99
N ASP A 60 -16.80 3.04 14.48
CA ASP A 60 -16.76 4.16 13.54
C ASP A 60 -17.39 3.77 12.21
N THR A 61 -18.08 4.72 11.61
CA THR A 61 -18.78 4.51 10.34
C THR A 61 -18.20 5.38 9.24
N LEU A 62 -18.15 4.81 8.03
CA LEU A 62 -17.72 5.47 6.80
C LEU A 62 -18.75 5.20 5.70
N SER A 63 -19.20 6.24 5.02
CA SER A 63 -20.08 6.10 3.85
C SER A 63 -19.29 6.37 2.56
N VAL A 64 -19.38 5.45 1.61
CA VAL A 64 -18.64 5.48 0.35
C VAL A 64 -19.59 5.33 -0.82
N VAL A 65 -19.54 6.25 -1.78
CA VAL A 65 -20.18 6.10 -3.07
C VAL A 65 -19.32 5.24 -3.97
N CYS A 66 -19.86 4.10 -4.40
CA CYS A 66 -19.16 3.17 -5.29
C CYS A 66 -19.34 3.60 -6.75
N GLY A 67 -18.25 3.94 -7.42
CA GLY A 67 -18.25 4.29 -8.82
C GLY A 67 -18.62 3.11 -9.75
N PRO A 68 -18.74 3.36 -11.07
CA PRO A 68 -19.09 2.33 -12.06
C PRO A 68 -18.00 1.26 -12.22
N GLU A 69 -16.79 1.52 -11.79
CA GLU A 69 -15.67 0.57 -11.77
C GLU A 69 -15.90 -0.60 -10.81
N VAL A 70 -16.74 -0.43 -9.78
CA VAL A 70 -17.20 -1.52 -8.90
C VAL A 70 -18.25 -2.34 -9.64
N LYS A 71 -17.81 -3.26 -10.50
CA LYS A 71 -18.66 -3.97 -11.47
C LYS A 71 -19.67 -4.91 -10.85
N ASN A 72 -19.38 -5.50 -9.70
CA ASN A 72 -20.24 -6.49 -9.05
C ASN A 72 -20.94 -5.90 -7.81
N PHE A 73 -21.29 -4.61 -7.85
CA PHE A 73 -21.95 -3.90 -6.76
C PHE A 73 -23.22 -4.60 -6.26
N ASP A 74 -24.01 -5.16 -7.18
CA ASP A 74 -25.27 -5.84 -6.84
C ASP A 74 -25.08 -7.12 -6.02
N LEU A 75 -23.88 -7.65 -5.96
CA LEU A 75 -23.53 -8.81 -5.13
C LEU A 75 -23.22 -8.44 -3.68
N LEU A 76 -23.03 -7.16 -3.38
CA LEU A 76 -22.80 -6.68 -2.01
C LEU A 76 -23.99 -6.94 -1.12
N ARG A 77 -23.74 -7.34 0.12
CA ARG A 77 -24.75 -7.61 1.15
C ARG A 77 -24.38 -6.97 2.47
N VAL A 78 -25.38 -6.57 3.22
CA VAL A 78 -25.20 -6.17 4.62
C VAL A 78 -24.62 -7.36 5.40
N GLY A 79 -23.57 -7.10 6.19
CA GLY A 79 -22.80 -8.11 6.89
C GLY A 79 -21.55 -8.58 6.16
N ASP A 80 -21.37 -8.26 4.88
CA ASP A 80 -20.12 -8.58 4.17
C ASP A 80 -18.92 -7.87 4.82
N ARG A 81 -17.79 -8.58 4.82
CA ARG A 81 -16.50 -8.07 5.28
C ARG A 81 -15.77 -7.45 4.10
N VAL A 82 -15.43 -6.17 4.22
CA VAL A 82 -14.60 -5.43 3.28
C VAL A 82 -13.20 -5.33 3.88
N GLN A 83 -12.22 -5.82 3.17
CA GLN A 83 -10.82 -5.68 3.54
C GLN A 83 -10.12 -4.80 2.51
N THR A 84 -9.44 -3.77 3.01
CA THR A 84 -8.55 -2.93 2.20
C THR A 84 -7.13 -3.14 2.70
N VAL A 85 -6.23 -3.47 1.79
CA VAL A 85 -4.79 -3.54 2.03
C VAL A 85 -4.15 -2.38 1.29
N TYR A 86 -3.44 -1.55 2.02
CA TYR A 86 -2.58 -0.51 1.50
C TYR A 86 -1.13 -0.92 1.66
N LYS A 87 -0.35 -0.80 0.61
CA LYS A 87 1.08 -1.04 0.66
C LYS A 87 1.81 0.06 -0.09
N GLU A 88 2.81 0.62 0.56
CA GLU A 88 3.70 1.61 -0.03
C GLU A 88 5.14 1.16 0.14
N THR A 89 5.93 1.31 -0.90
CA THR A 89 7.37 1.05 -0.87
C THR A 89 8.09 2.26 -1.45
N LEU A 90 9.06 2.76 -0.72
CA LEU A 90 9.97 3.80 -1.16
C LEU A 90 11.35 3.19 -1.32
N SER A 91 12.00 3.40 -2.44
CA SER A 91 13.40 3.04 -2.64
C SER A 91 14.17 4.21 -3.25
N ILE A 92 15.39 4.40 -2.78
CA ILE A 92 16.28 5.45 -3.24
C ILE A 92 17.59 4.79 -3.63
N ARG A 93 18.07 5.07 -4.83
CA ARG A 93 19.37 4.62 -5.32
C ARG A 93 20.15 5.78 -5.93
N VAL A 94 21.44 5.75 -5.84
CA VAL A 94 22.32 6.73 -6.50
C VAL A 94 22.63 6.27 -7.91
N ASP A 95 22.65 7.20 -8.85
CA ASP A 95 23.05 6.98 -10.24
C ASP A 95 24.11 8.02 -10.60
N GLN A 96 25.20 7.60 -11.20
CA GLN A 96 26.33 8.48 -11.49
C GLN A 96 26.13 9.32 -12.75
N SER A 97 25.16 9.00 -13.58
CA SER A 97 24.95 9.62 -14.88
C SER A 97 23.47 9.71 -15.26
N GLY A 98 23.18 10.50 -16.26
CA GLY A 98 21.87 10.59 -16.91
C GLY A 98 21.25 11.98 -16.85
N GLU A 99 19.95 12.02 -17.06
CA GLU A 99 19.14 13.24 -17.05
C GLU A 99 18.05 13.17 -15.99
N MET A 100 17.64 14.32 -15.49
CA MET A 100 16.50 14.42 -14.59
C MET A 100 15.23 14.00 -15.31
N SER A 101 14.45 13.13 -14.70
CA SER A 101 13.22 12.60 -15.26
C SER A 101 12.18 12.37 -14.18
N GLU A 102 10.93 12.33 -14.59
CA GLU A 102 9.80 11.92 -13.77
C GLU A 102 8.88 11.04 -14.60
N THR A 103 8.59 9.84 -14.12
CA THR A 103 7.68 8.91 -14.76
C THR A 103 6.66 8.38 -13.76
N THR A 104 5.44 8.18 -14.22
CA THR A 104 4.37 7.56 -13.43
C THR A 104 3.71 6.48 -14.28
N GLU A 105 3.68 5.28 -13.74
CA GLU A 105 2.98 4.14 -14.31
C GLU A 105 1.86 3.73 -13.35
N SER A 106 0.67 3.46 -13.88
CA SER A 106 -0.44 3.00 -13.05
C SER A 106 -1.23 1.90 -13.75
N THR A 107 -1.76 1.00 -12.94
CA THR A 107 -2.62 -0.09 -13.41
C THR A 107 -3.75 -0.29 -12.43
N SER A 108 -4.96 -0.52 -12.95
CA SER A 108 -6.11 -0.89 -12.14
C SER A 108 -6.75 -2.15 -12.68
N SER A 109 -7.27 -2.96 -11.79
CA SER A 109 -8.05 -4.15 -12.13
C SER A 109 -9.26 -4.27 -11.20
N SER A 110 -10.30 -4.93 -11.71
CA SER A 110 -11.50 -5.22 -10.93
C SER A 110 -11.90 -6.68 -11.08
N ALA A 111 -12.70 -7.18 -10.15
CA ALA A 111 -13.20 -8.54 -10.19
C ALA A 111 -13.92 -8.86 -11.52
N LYS A 112 -13.80 -10.10 -11.99
CA LYS A 112 -14.56 -10.58 -13.13
C LYS A 112 -16.05 -10.58 -12.81
N LYS A 113 -16.90 -10.45 -13.84
CA LYS A 113 -18.36 -10.51 -13.71
C LYS A 113 -18.78 -11.78 -12.96
N GLY A 114 -19.61 -11.63 -11.94
CA GLY A 114 -20.12 -12.73 -11.10
C GLY A 114 -19.21 -13.16 -9.95
N ALA A 115 -17.97 -12.69 -9.87
CA ALA A 115 -17.11 -12.93 -8.73
C ALA A 115 -17.41 -11.95 -7.58
N SER A 116 -16.95 -12.28 -6.35
CA SER A 116 -17.02 -11.32 -5.23
C SER A 116 -16.40 -9.99 -5.60
N PRO A 117 -17.00 -8.86 -5.20
CA PRO A 117 -16.47 -7.55 -5.53
C PRO A 117 -15.04 -7.40 -5.03
N ALA A 118 -14.14 -7.00 -5.91
CA ALA A 118 -12.75 -6.73 -5.61
C ALA A 118 -12.20 -5.72 -6.62
N ALA A 119 -11.24 -4.93 -6.16
CA ALA A 119 -10.49 -4.01 -7.00
C ALA A 119 -9.04 -3.94 -6.52
N GLN A 120 -8.14 -3.72 -7.46
CA GLN A 120 -6.74 -3.50 -7.18
C GLN A 120 -6.27 -2.30 -7.98
N PHE A 121 -5.50 -1.45 -7.35
CA PHE A 121 -4.83 -0.31 -7.93
C PHE A 121 -3.34 -0.41 -7.60
N TRP A 122 -2.51 -0.13 -8.57
CA TRP A 122 -1.07 -0.07 -8.42
C TRP A 122 -0.54 1.15 -9.16
N GLU A 123 0.39 1.86 -8.52
CA GLU A 123 1.07 3.01 -9.09
C GLU A 123 2.56 2.95 -8.73
N LYS A 124 3.39 3.18 -9.71
CA LYS A 124 4.82 3.39 -9.55
C LYS A 124 5.18 4.78 -10.06
N ARG A 125 5.79 5.58 -9.20
CA ARG A 125 6.36 6.87 -9.54
C ARG A 125 7.87 6.79 -9.38
N GLU A 126 8.60 7.17 -10.41
CA GLU A 126 10.05 7.25 -10.40
C GLU A 126 10.46 8.69 -10.71
N VAL A 127 11.25 9.28 -9.82
CA VAL A 127 11.81 10.61 -9.96
C VAL A 127 13.32 10.51 -9.94
N LYS A 128 13.97 10.97 -10.99
CA LYS A 128 15.42 11.13 -11.07
C LYS A 128 15.77 12.59 -10.85
N ALA A 129 16.38 12.88 -9.71
CA ALA A 129 16.78 14.22 -9.26
C ALA A 129 18.29 14.35 -9.26
N LYS A 130 18.80 15.57 -9.43
CA LYS A 130 20.24 15.88 -9.44
C LYS A 130 20.69 16.28 -8.03
N ILE A 131 21.84 15.78 -7.60
CA ILE A 131 22.49 16.22 -6.36
C ILE A 131 23.12 17.58 -6.59
N THR A 132 22.67 18.59 -5.84
CA THR A 132 23.12 19.98 -5.93
C THR A 132 24.11 20.37 -4.84
N ALA A 133 24.00 19.74 -3.63
CA ALA A 133 24.95 19.94 -2.57
C ALA A 133 25.14 18.66 -1.75
N VAL A 134 26.30 18.52 -1.11
CA VAL A 134 26.64 17.42 -0.20
C VAL A 134 27.31 18.05 1.03
N ASP A 135 26.66 17.96 2.18
CA ASP A 135 27.18 18.42 3.46
C ASP A 135 27.58 17.20 4.31
N LYS A 136 28.88 16.88 4.26
CA LYS A 136 29.44 15.78 5.00
C LYS A 136 29.49 16.01 6.50
N ALA A 137 29.52 17.27 6.93
CA ALA A 137 29.60 17.62 8.34
C ALA A 137 28.24 17.40 9.05
N ASN A 138 27.16 17.72 8.36
CA ASN A 138 25.78 17.54 8.84
C ASN A 138 25.14 16.25 8.34
N GLY A 139 25.80 15.51 7.45
CA GLY A 139 25.28 14.26 6.88
C GLY A 139 24.09 14.46 5.96
N THR A 140 24.03 15.58 5.23
CA THR A 140 22.88 15.92 4.37
C THR A 140 23.26 15.99 2.89
N VAL A 141 22.27 15.74 2.03
CA VAL A 141 22.39 15.84 0.58
C VAL A 141 21.22 16.65 0.04
N ASP A 142 21.49 17.73 -0.67
CA ASP A 142 20.46 18.50 -1.38
C ASP A 142 20.29 17.99 -2.79
N ILE A 143 19.04 17.80 -3.19
CA ILE A 143 18.65 17.29 -4.49
C ILE A 143 17.67 18.27 -5.15
N GLN A 144 17.76 18.38 -6.47
CA GLN A 144 16.84 19.18 -7.26
C GLN A 144 16.16 18.32 -8.31
N THR A 145 14.84 18.42 -8.39
CA THR A 145 14.02 17.73 -9.40
C THR A 145 14.02 18.51 -10.72
N ARG A 146 13.48 17.88 -11.76
CA ARG A 146 13.29 18.54 -13.07
C ARG A 146 12.35 19.75 -13.01
N SER A 147 11.39 19.75 -12.08
CA SER A 147 10.49 20.90 -11.86
C SER A 147 11.16 22.07 -11.14
N GLY A 148 12.40 21.91 -10.68
CA GLY A 148 13.13 22.91 -9.90
C GLY A 148 12.85 22.87 -8.40
N GLU A 149 12.08 21.89 -7.92
CA GLU A 149 11.87 21.68 -6.48
C GLU A 149 13.15 21.14 -5.83
N GLU A 150 13.49 21.68 -4.67
CA GLU A 150 14.68 21.30 -3.90
C GLU A 150 14.26 20.58 -2.62
N PHE A 151 15.01 19.53 -2.28
CA PHE A 151 14.81 18.73 -1.07
C PHE A 151 16.15 18.43 -0.42
N THR A 152 16.18 18.47 0.91
CA THR A 152 17.32 17.97 1.70
C THR A 152 17.01 16.54 2.16
N VAL A 153 17.89 15.62 1.83
CA VAL A 153 17.80 14.20 2.21
C VAL A 153 18.85 13.90 3.28
N ILE A 154 18.43 13.21 4.32
CA ILE A 154 19.33 12.70 5.38
C ILE A 154 19.39 11.18 5.18
N PRO A 155 20.51 10.61 4.72
CA PRO A 155 20.69 9.17 4.63
C PRO A 155 20.69 8.51 6.02
N ASP A 156 20.05 7.35 6.16
CA ASP A 156 20.03 6.60 7.42
C ASP A 156 21.41 6.16 7.87
N GLU A 157 22.29 5.87 6.91
CA GLU A 157 23.69 5.55 7.17
C GLU A 157 24.58 6.76 6.86
N PRO A 158 25.22 7.38 7.86
CA PRO A 158 26.07 8.57 7.67
C PRO A 158 27.16 8.39 6.62
N GLY A 159 27.72 7.17 6.50
CA GLY A 159 28.76 6.84 5.49
C GLY A 159 28.25 6.88 4.05
N ASN A 160 26.96 6.94 3.80
CA ASN A 160 26.43 7.04 2.44
C ASN A 160 26.63 8.43 1.83
N VAL A 161 26.73 9.48 2.66
CA VAL A 161 27.06 10.84 2.20
C VAL A 161 28.46 10.88 1.55
N ASP A 162 29.39 10.05 2.02
CA ASP A 162 30.76 9.98 1.45
C ASP A 162 30.83 9.33 0.07
N LYS A 163 29.79 8.56 -0.28
CA LYS A 163 29.72 7.82 -1.55
C LYS A 163 29.06 8.62 -2.68
N VAL A 164 28.55 9.79 -2.40
CA VAL A 164 27.85 10.64 -3.36
C VAL A 164 28.61 11.95 -3.64
N GLN A 165 28.41 12.51 -4.82
CA GLN A 165 29.05 13.74 -5.24
C GLN A 165 28.04 14.67 -5.89
N VAL A 166 28.29 15.98 -5.79
CA VAL A 166 27.53 16.99 -6.56
C VAL A 166 27.59 16.64 -8.05
N GLY A 167 26.45 16.66 -8.70
CA GLY A 167 26.29 16.25 -10.10
C GLY A 167 25.88 14.79 -10.30
N ASN A 168 25.98 13.92 -9.30
CA ASN A 168 25.34 12.61 -9.34
C ASN A 168 23.82 12.78 -9.34
N PHE A 169 23.09 11.68 -9.58
CA PHE A 169 21.65 11.63 -9.55
C PHE A 169 21.16 10.70 -8.46
N VAL A 170 20.01 11.00 -7.92
CA VAL A 170 19.26 10.14 -7.02
C VAL A 170 18.00 9.70 -7.74
N VAL A 171 17.75 8.42 -7.79
CA VAL A 171 16.51 7.85 -8.32
C VAL A 171 15.67 7.42 -7.14
N VAL A 172 14.55 8.12 -6.96
CA VAL A 172 13.53 7.84 -5.96
C VAL A 172 12.39 7.09 -6.64
N THR A 173 12.14 5.87 -6.20
CA THR A 173 11.02 5.06 -6.69
C THR A 173 10.02 4.87 -5.57
N GLN A 174 8.81 5.36 -5.76
CA GLN A 174 7.67 5.12 -4.88
C GLN A 174 6.71 4.17 -5.58
N THR A 175 6.35 3.09 -4.90
CA THR A 175 5.33 2.15 -5.38
C THR A 175 4.20 2.11 -4.38
N THR A 176 2.98 2.39 -4.83
CA THR A 176 1.76 2.32 -4.02
C THR A 176 0.85 1.23 -4.58
N SER A 177 0.38 0.36 -3.73
CA SER A 177 -0.69 -0.58 -4.09
C SER A 177 -1.85 -0.51 -3.10
N ARG A 178 -3.06 -0.61 -3.63
CA ARG A 178 -4.30 -0.67 -2.86
C ARG A 178 -5.12 -1.82 -3.37
N ALA A 179 -5.46 -2.76 -2.49
CA ALA A 179 -6.31 -3.88 -2.82
C ALA A 179 -7.56 -3.84 -1.93
N ILE A 180 -8.72 -3.94 -2.55
CA ILE A 180 -10.01 -4.01 -1.86
C ILE A 180 -10.63 -5.35 -2.22
N SER A 181 -11.08 -6.10 -1.22
CA SER A 181 -11.79 -7.36 -1.41
C SER A 181 -13.01 -7.44 -0.50
N VAL A 182 -14.06 -8.06 -1.00
CA VAL A 182 -15.30 -8.29 -0.25
C VAL A 182 -15.53 -9.78 -0.11
N THR A 183 -15.76 -10.21 1.13
CA THR A 183 -16.06 -11.61 1.47
C THR A 183 -17.35 -11.66 2.27
N SER A 184 -18.26 -12.56 1.87
CA SER A 184 -19.48 -12.81 2.64
C SER A 184 -19.18 -13.70 3.85
N PRO A 185 -19.84 -13.45 4.99
CA PRO A 185 -19.67 -14.31 6.16
C PRO A 185 -20.11 -15.73 5.82
N VAL A 186 -19.26 -16.70 6.17
CA VAL A 186 -19.58 -18.12 6.03
C VAL A 186 -20.74 -18.43 6.96
N LYS A 187 -21.91 -18.77 6.41
CA LYS A 187 -23.00 -19.31 7.22
C LYS A 187 -22.51 -20.62 7.86
N LYS A 188 -22.29 -20.61 9.18
CA LYS A 188 -22.09 -21.86 9.92
C LYS A 188 -23.38 -22.68 9.77
N THR A 189 -23.32 -23.72 8.93
CA THR A 189 -24.39 -24.71 8.85
C THR A 189 -24.35 -25.51 10.17
N THR A 190 -25.26 -25.18 11.05
CA THR A 190 -25.47 -25.99 12.28
C THR A 190 -26.08 -27.31 11.82
N THR A 191 -25.28 -28.32 11.66
CA THR A 191 -25.78 -29.71 11.46
C THR A 191 -26.52 -30.09 12.71
N LYS A 192 -27.84 -30.08 12.66
CA LYS A 192 -28.67 -30.68 13.71
C LYS A 192 -28.43 -32.19 13.69
N THR A 193 -27.65 -32.70 14.63
CA THR A 193 -27.51 -34.11 14.88
C THR A 193 -28.87 -34.62 15.38
N SER A 194 -29.60 -35.29 14.50
CA SER A 194 -30.82 -36.02 14.89
C SER A 194 -30.40 -37.23 15.76
N LYS A 195 -30.71 -37.19 17.05
CA LYS A 195 -30.62 -38.35 17.93
C LYS A 195 -31.63 -39.39 17.46
N SER A 196 -31.14 -40.49 16.89
CA SER A 196 -31.91 -41.67 16.63
C SER A 196 -32.11 -42.41 17.96
N THR A 197 -33.35 -42.47 18.45
CA THR A 197 -33.75 -43.26 19.61
C THR A 197 -34.02 -44.69 19.14
N THR A 198 -33.11 -45.59 19.46
CA THR A 198 -33.30 -47.05 19.22
C THR A 198 -34.13 -47.62 20.38
N THR A 199 -35.39 -47.92 20.12
CA THR A 199 -36.26 -48.68 21.07
C THR A 199 -35.95 -50.16 20.95
N LYS A 200 -35.35 -50.75 21.97
CA LYS A 200 -35.22 -52.23 22.11
C LYS A 200 -36.54 -52.80 22.65
N THR A 201 -37.27 -53.55 21.83
CA THR A 201 -38.41 -54.37 22.27
C THR A 201 -37.87 -55.73 22.67
N THR A 202 -37.99 -56.10 23.96
CA THR A 202 -37.73 -57.47 24.49
C THR A 202 -39.04 -58.18 24.51
N THR A 203 -39.17 -59.25 23.72
CA THR A 203 -40.28 -60.22 23.81
C THR A 203 -39.87 -61.41 24.68
N LYS A 204 -40.76 -61.77 25.60
CA LYS A 204 -40.64 -62.90 26.53
C LYS A 204 -41.18 -64.15 25.87
#